data_a3bbd26c5b5bdbd8c305b4c640ed2293
#
_entry.id   a3bbd26c5b5bdbd8c305b4c640ed2293
#
_cell.length_a   1.000
_cell.length_b   1.000
_cell.length_c   1.000
_cell.angle_alpha   90.00
_cell.angle_beta   90.00
_cell.angle_gamma   90.00
#
_symmetry.space_group_name_H-M   'P 1'
#
loop_
_entity.id
_entity.type
_entity.pdbx_description
1 polymer ?
#
loop_
_entity_poly.entity_id
_entity_poly.type
_entity_poly.pdbx_seq_one_letter_code
_entity_poly.pdbx_strand_id
1 'polypeptide(L)'
;VGNNTIIDNGAIIEGNAVIGDNCIVRNYCQIGGGSSIGNRCIIEHCAEFSGITMDRVHLYHYMELGGIIGTCTDIGAATVCGGLRFDDGITEHRVRGRREKPKEYANSSYLGDFSRTGVNAIIMPGCKTGVYSIVGPGVLLNEDLPDNTMIMVEQQTVKKHWGPEKYGW
;
A
#
# COMPACT_ATOMS: atom_id res chain seq x y z
N VAL A 1 3.83 -21.91 -1.72
CA VAL A 1 3.29 -21.30 -2.96
C VAL A 1 2.19 -22.20 -3.47
N GLY A 2 1.02 -21.62 -3.78
CA GLY A 2 -0.16 -22.31 -4.26
C GLY A 2 -0.10 -22.72 -5.74
N ASN A 3 -1.19 -23.35 -6.21
CA ASN A 3 -1.28 -23.88 -7.58
C ASN A 3 -1.41 -22.76 -8.61
N ASN A 4 -0.85 -22.98 -9.81
CA ASN A 4 -0.92 -22.05 -10.97
C ASN A 4 -0.41 -20.64 -10.64
N THR A 5 0.39 -20.46 -9.61
CA THR A 5 1.02 -19.20 -9.27
C THR A 5 2.31 -19.02 -10.05
N ILE A 6 2.47 -17.86 -10.67
CA ILE A 6 3.63 -17.50 -11.46
C ILE A 6 4.51 -16.58 -10.62
N ILE A 7 5.79 -16.91 -10.53
CA ILE A 7 6.80 -16.06 -9.89
C ILE A 7 7.85 -15.73 -10.94
N ASP A 8 7.94 -14.46 -11.30
CA ASP A 8 8.88 -13.98 -12.32
C ASP A 8 10.31 -13.94 -11.77
N ASN A 9 11.24 -13.89 -12.67
CA ASN A 9 12.67 -13.85 -12.35
C ASN A 9 13.04 -12.60 -11.54
N GLY A 10 13.88 -12.77 -10.53
CA GLY A 10 14.34 -11.69 -9.65
C GLY A 10 13.36 -11.25 -8.55
N ALA A 11 12.19 -11.89 -8.44
CA ALA A 11 11.34 -11.70 -7.27
C ALA A 11 12.03 -12.21 -6.01
N ILE A 12 11.97 -11.45 -4.93
CA ILE A 12 12.53 -11.79 -3.61
C ILE A 12 11.38 -12.19 -2.70
N ILE A 13 11.39 -13.44 -2.26
CA ILE A 13 10.42 -13.95 -1.28
C ILE A 13 11.21 -14.36 -0.05
N GLU A 14 11.05 -13.59 1.02
CA GLU A 14 11.72 -13.89 2.28
C GLU A 14 11.07 -15.06 3.00
N GLY A 15 11.82 -15.71 3.87
CA GLY A 15 11.43 -16.95 4.52
C GLY A 15 10.07 -16.91 5.23
N ASN A 16 9.39 -18.04 5.30
CA ASN A 16 8.06 -18.25 5.92
C ASN A 16 6.90 -17.49 5.27
N ALA A 17 7.04 -17.00 4.03
CA ALA A 17 5.93 -16.43 3.30
C ALA A 17 5.01 -17.52 2.70
N VAL A 18 3.70 -17.25 2.71
CA VAL A 18 2.67 -18.07 2.07
C VAL A 18 2.07 -17.29 0.91
N ILE A 19 1.98 -17.90 -0.26
CA ILE A 19 1.37 -17.30 -1.46
C ILE A 19 0.29 -18.29 -1.94
N GLY A 20 -0.91 -17.76 -2.13
CA GLY A 20 -2.08 -18.54 -2.55
C GLY A 20 -2.04 -19.00 -4.00
N ASP A 21 -3.19 -19.49 -4.49
CA ASP A 21 -3.37 -20.01 -5.84
C ASP A 21 -3.61 -18.91 -6.88
N ASN A 22 -3.19 -19.18 -8.13
CA ASN A 22 -3.44 -18.33 -9.28
C ASN A 22 -2.91 -16.89 -9.12
N CYS A 23 -1.85 -16.71 -8.36
CA CYS A 23 -1.20 -15.42 -8.17
C CYS A 23 -0.18 -15.12 -9.27
N ILE A 24 0.13 -13.85 -9.45
CA ILE A 24 1.22 -13.38 -10.31
C ILE A 24 2.13 -12.50 -9.48
N VAL A 25 3.38 -12.93 -9.32
CA VAL A 25 4.43 -12.21 -8.60
C VAL A 25 5.47 -11.78 -9.62
N ARG A 26 5.50 -10.49 -9.94
CA ARG A 26 6.34 -9.93 -10.98
C ARG A 26 7.80 -9.78 -10.54
N ASN A 27 8.65 -9.54 -11.51
CA ASN A 27 10.08 -9.40 -11.32
C ASN A 27 10.46 -8.26 -10.35
N TYR A 28 11.49 -8.49 -9.57
CA TYR A 28 12.09 -7.54 -8.63
C TYR A 28 11.16 -7.02 -7.53
N CYS A 29 10.00 -7.64 -7.30
CA CYS A 29 9.21 -7.34 -6.11
C CYS A 29 9.85 -8.02 -4.89
N GLN A 30 9.53 -7.51 -3.70
CA GLN A 30 9.94 -8.10 -2.42
C GLN A 30 8.70 -8.42 -1.58
N ILE A 31 8.59 -9.69 -1.17
CA ILE A 31 7.59 -10.14 -0.22
C ILE A 31 8.30 -10.48 1.09
N GLY A 32 8.05 -9.68 2.11
CA GLY A 32 8.71 -9.82 3.42
C GLY A 32 8.36 -11.11 4.13
N GLY A 33 9.25 -11.57 4.99
CA GLY A 33 9.09 -12.79 5.76
C GLY A 33 7.86 -12.78 6.66
N GLY A 34 7.17 -13.93 6.76
CA GLY A 34 5.91 -14.06 7.51
C GLY A 34 4.67 -13.55 6.78
N SER A 35 4.80 -13.05 5.57
CA SER A 35 3.67 -12.57 4.78
C SER A 35 2.74 -13.69 4.33
N SER A 36 1.45 -13.37 4.21
CA SER A 36 0.42 -14.26 3.67
C SER A 36 -0.33 -13.55 2.54
N ILE A 37 -0.15 -14.04 1.34
CA ILE A 37 -0.79 -13.52 0.13
C ILE A 37 -1.96 -14.42 -0.21
N GLY A 38 -3.16 -13.86 -0.33
CA GLY A 38 -4.37 -14.57 -0.72
C GLY A 38 -4.33 -15.09 -2.15
N ASN A 39 -5.46 -15.60 -2.65
CA ASN A 39 -5.55 -16.15 -3.99
C ASN A 39 -5.80 -15.08 -5.05
N ARG A 40 -5.36 -15.33 -6.29
CA ARG A 40 -5.59 -14.44 -7.44
C ARG A 40 -5.07 -13.03 -7.22
N CYS A 41 -4.02 -12.88 -6.42
CA CYS A 41 -3.36 -11.60 -6.21
C CYS A 41 -2.34 -11.34 -7.32
N ILE A 42 -2.15 -10.06 -7.63
CA ILE A 42 -1.11 -9.60 -8.56
C ILE A 42 -0.18 -8.67 -7.78
N ILE A 43 1.09 -8.98 -7.80
CA ILE A 43 2.15 -8.16 -7.20
C ILE A 43 3.04 -7.72 -8.34
N GLU A 44 2.97 -6.44 -8.70
CA GLU A 44 3.68 -5.88 -9.82
C GLU A 44 5.17 -5.67 -9.51
N HIS A 45 5.93 -5.41 -10.56
CA HIS A 45 7.39 -5.27 -10.45
C HIS A 45 7.80 -4.16 -9.45
N CYS A 46 8.87 -4.40 -8.72
CA CYS A 46 9.41 -3.48 -7.73
C CYS A 46 8.41 -3.06 -6.64
N ALA A 47 7.34 -3.83 -6.42
CA ALA A 47 6.47 -3.65 -5.28
C ALA A 47 7.08 -4.31 -4.04
N GLU A 48 7.01 -3.66 -2.89
CA GLU A 48 7.46 -4.17 -1.60
C GLU A 48 6.28 -4.32 -0.65
N PHE A 49 6.09 -5.52 -0.12
CA PHE A 49 4.96 -5.80 0.76
C PHE A 49 5.34 -6.73 1.91
N SER A 50 4.88 -6.36 3.11
CA SER A 50 5.00 -7.19 4.31
C SER A 50 3.68 -7.24 5.06
N GLY A 51 3.03 -8.42 5.14
CA GLY A 51 1.76 -8.54 5.85
C GLY A 51 0.80 -9.55 5.25
N ILE A 52 -0.48 -9.21 5.29
CA ILE A 52 -1.56 -10.10 4.85
C ILE A 52 -2.37 -9.42 3.74
N THR A 53 -2.48 -10.06 2.60
CA THR A 53 -3.51 -9.71 1.61
C THR A 53 -4.62 -10.75 1.63
N MET A 54 -5.86 -10.30 1.48
CA MET A 54 -6.98 -11.17 1.14
C MET A 54 -6.94 -11.52 -0.35
N ASP A 55 -7.99 -12.11 -0.89
CA ASP A 55 -8.04 -12.55 -2.28
C ASP A 55 -8.20 -11.39 -3.26
N ARG A 56 -7.68 -11.55 -4.47
CA ARG A 56 -7.85 -10.59 -5.59
C ARG A 56 -7.35 -9.18 -5.28
N VAL A 57 -6.24 -9.08 -4.58
CA VAL A 57 -5.55 -7.82 -4.34
C VAL A 57 -4.57 -7.55 -5.47
N HIS A 58 -4.51 -6.31 -5.93
CA HIS A 58 -3.54 -5.86 -6.92
C HIS A 58 -2.61 -4.82 -6.30
N LEU A 59 -1.36 -5.18 -6.13
CA LEU A 59 -0.28 -4.32 -5.66
C LEU A 59 0.48 -3.79 -6.87
N TYR A 60 0.27 -2.52 -7.21
CA TYR A 60 0.92 -1.92 -8.37
C TYR A 60 2.40 -1.64 -8.10
N HIS A 61 3.13 -1.36 -9.16
CA HIS A 61 4.58 -1.19 -9.13
C HIS A 61 5.05 -0.04 -8.22
N TYR A 62 6.24 -0.20 -7.64
CA TYR A 62 6.92 0.77 -6.77
C TYR A 62 6.14 1.13 -5.49
N MET A 63 5.14 0.37 -5.10
CA MET A 63 4.47 0.56 -3.82
C MET A 63 5.27 -0.08 -2.68
N GLU A 64 5.16 0.50 -1.49
CA GLU A 64 5.74 -0.03 -0.25
C GLU A 64 4.70 0.04 0.85
N LEU A 65 4.18 -1.11 1.25
CA LEU A 65 3.19 -1.21 2.33
C LEU A 65 3.47 -2.38 3.26
N GLY A 66 3.15 -2.14 4.54
CA GLY A 66 2.96 -3.19 5.52
C GLY A 66 1.54 -3.20 6.07
N GLY A 67 1.01 -4.36 6.46
CA GLY A 67 -0.26 -4.45 7.15
C GLY A 67 -1.26 -5.45 6.59
N ILE A 68 -2.54 -5.08 6.58
CA ILE A 68 -3.61 -5.96 6.12
C ILE A 68 -4.39 -5.27 5.01
N ILE A 69 -4.53 -5.97 3.87
CA ILE A 69 -5.22 -5.46 2.70
C ILE A 69 -6.42 -6.36 2.40
N GLY A 70 -7.60 -5.77 2.39
CA GLY A 70 -8.88 -6.42 2.15
C GLY A 70 -9.04 -6.97 0.74
N THR A 71 -10.09 -7.75 0.54
CA THR A 71 -10.37 -8.42 -0.73
C THR A 71 -10.67 -7.44 -1.85
N CYS A 72 -10.29 -7.75 -3.09
CA CYS A 72 -10.57 -6.92 -4.28
C CYS A 72 -10.09 -5.47 -4.13
N THR A 73 -8.95 -5.26 -3.48
CA THR A 73 -8.37 -3.94 -3.22
C THR A 73 -7.21 -3.68 -4.17
N ASP A 74 -7.19 -2.50 -4.77
CA ASP A 74 -6.13 -2.07 -5.69
C ASP A 74 -5.26 -1.01 -5.01
N ILE A 75 -3.96 -1.27 -4.90
CA ILE A 75 -2.98 -0.34 -4.35
C ILE A 75 -2.25 0.33 -5.50
N GLY A 76 -2.54 1.61 -5.73
CA GLY A 76 -1.96 2.39 -6.83
C GLY A 76 -0.43 2.49 -6.77
N ALA A 77 0.17 2.68 -7.93
CA ALA A 77 1.63 2.76 -8.07
C ALA A 77 2.24 3.80 -7.12
N ALA A 78 3.39 3.47 -6.54
CA ALA A 78 4.12 4.32 -5.60
C ALA A 78 3.27 4.77 -4.38
N THR A 79 2.24 4.01 -4.00
CA THR A 79 1.60 4.18 -2.71
C THR A 79 2.54 3.69 -1.62
N VAL A 80 2.77 4.49 -0.58
CA VAL A 80 3.67 4.12 0.51
C VAL A 80 3.01 4.26 1.87
N CYS A 81 3.40 3.40 2.82
CA CYS A 81 3.10 3.58 4.23
C CYS A 81 4.32 4.21 4.91
N GLY A 82 4.12 5.32 5.62
CA GLY A 82 5.18 5.93 6.40
C GLY A 82 5.76 4.91 7.39
N GLY A 83 7.07 4.70 7.35
CA GLY A 83 7.70 3.65 8.13
C GLY A 83 8.07 4.07 9.54
N LEU A 84 8.72 5.20 9.73
CA LEU A 84 9.38 5.56 10.98
C LEU A 84 8.80 6.83 11.61
N ARG A 85 8.55 6.81 12.91
CA ARG A 85 8.24 8.02 13.68
C ARG A 85 9.51 8.80 13.97
N PHE A 86 9.45 10.12 13.94
CA PHE A 86 10.60 10.98 14.22
C PHE A 86 11.09 10.92 15.70
N ASP A 87 10.26 10.40 16.59
CA ASP A 87 10.58 10.21 18.00
C ASP A 87 10.97 8.77 18.36
N ASP A 88 11.21 7.93 17.34
CA ASP A 88 11.49 6.49 17.45
C ASP A 88 10.46 5.71 18.31
N GLY A 89 9.29 6.30 18.50
CA GLY A 89 8.21 5.72 19.28
C GLY A 89 7.43 4.67 18.50
N ILE A 90 6.69 3.83 19.23
CA ILE A 90 5.78 2.85 18.65
C ILE A 90 4.49 3.56 18.21
N THR A 91 4.05 3.30 16.98
CA THR A 91 2.79 3.82 16.47
C THR A 91 1.61 3.23 17.24
N GLU A 92 0.72 4.09 17.73
CA GLU A 92 -0.52 3.70 18.36
C GLU A 92 -1.60 3.51 17.31
N HIS A 93 -2.34 2.41 17.44
CA HIS A 93 -3.44 2.08 16.54
C HIS A 93 -4.77 2.35 17.22
N ARG A 94 -5.72 2.95 16.52
CA ARG A 94 -7.06 3.14 17.03
C ARG A 94 -7.88 1.87 16.82
N VAL A 95 -8.27 1.20 17.87
CA VAL A 95 -9.07 -0.03 17.84
C VAL A 95 -10.35 0.18 18.63
N ARG A 96 -11.52 0.15 17.98
CA ARG A 96 -12.84 0.37 18.61
C ARG A 96 -12.86 1.59 19.53
N GLY A 97 -12.32 2.71 19.07
CA GLY A 97 -12.26 3.97 19.81
C GLY A 97 -11.17 4.05 20.88
N ARG A 98 -10.42 3.00 21.15
CA ARG A 98 -9.29 2.99 22.08
C ARG A 98 -7.98 3.08 21.32
N ARG A 99 -6.96 3.70 21.95
CA ARG A 99 -5.58 3.66 21.44
C ARG A 99 -4.87 2.45 22.00
N GLU A 100 -4.33 1.62 21.13
CA GLU A 100 -3.60 0.41 21.51
C GLU A 100 -2.20 0.47 20.93
N LYS A 101 -1.20 0.08 21.73
CA LYS A 101 0.18 -0.08 21.31
C LYS A 101 0.40 -1.56 21.01
N PRO A 102 0.88 -1.92 19.80
CA PRO A 102 1.32 -3.27 19.54
C PRO A 102 2.53 -3.60 20.41
N LYS A 103 2.74 -4.90 20.69
CA LYS A 103 3.90 -5.35 21.49
C LYS A 103 5.21 -5.19 20.74
N GLU A 104 5.16 -5.22 19.42
CA GLU A 104 6.30 -5.09 18.53
C GLU A 104 6.09 -3.91 17.59
N TYR A 105 7.17 -3.45 16.99
CA TYR A 105 7.15 -2.39 16.02
C TYR A 105 6.22 -2.76 14.85
N ALA A 106 5.17 -2.00 14.66
CA ALA A 106 4.19 -2.24 13.59
C ALA A 106 3.81 -0.91 12.92
N ASN A 107 4.56 -0.55 11.91
CA ASN A 107 4.20 0.52 11.00
C ASN A 107 3.36 -0.07 9.87
N SER A 108 2.09 -0.24 10.17
CA SER A 108 1.16 -0.93 9.28
C SER A 108 -0.03 -0.04 8.97
N SER A 109 -0.57 -0.23 7.79
CA SER A 109 -1.86 0.32 7.36
C SER A 109 -2.87 -0.81 7.18
N TYR A 110 -4.15 -0.45 7.24
CA TYR A 110 -5.24 -1.42 7.15
C TYR A 110 -6.25 -0.94 6.11
N LEU A 111 -6.32 -1.62 4.99
CA LEU A 111 -7.22 -1.23 3.90
C LEU A 111 -8.40 -2.20 3.83
N GLY A 112 -9.60 -1.64 3.85
CA GLY A 112 -10.85 -2.41 3.77
C GLY A 112 -11.06 -3.04 2.42
N ASP A 113 -12.02 -3.96 2.32
CA ASP A 113 -12.38 -4.62 1.08
C ASP A 113 -12.85 -3.62 0.01
N PHE A 114 -12.58 -3.92 -1.25
CA PHE A 114 -12.99 -3.11 -2.40
C PHE A 114 -12.49 -1.66 -2.37
N SER A 115 -11.43 -1.40 -1.63
CA SER A 115 -10.80 -0.07 -1.54
C SER A 115 -9.81 0.16 -2.66
N ARG A 116 -9.45 1.42 -2.90
CA ARG A 116 -8.43 1.77 -3.88
C ARG A 116 -7.56 2.92 -3.39
N THR A 117 -6.29 2.89 -3.75
CA THR A 117 -5.42 4.04 -3.63
C THR A 117 -5.00 4.54 -5.00
N GLY A 118 -4.92 5.85 -5.16
CA GLY A 118 -4.35 6.48 -6.34
C GLY A 118 -2.82 6.46 -6.31
N VAL A 119 -2.20 6.82 -7.42
CA VAL A 119 -0.73 6.90 -7.52
C VAL A 119 -0.16 7.89 -6.51
N ASN A 120 1.01 7.58 -5.93
CA ASN A 120 1.69 8.41 -4.95
C ASN A 120 0.83 8.76 -3.71
N ALA A 121 -0.13 7.94 -3.33
CA ALA A 121 -0.80 8.10 -2.05
C ALA A 121 0.16 7.77 -0.91
N ILE A 122 0.10 8.53 0.18
CA ILE A 122 0.89 8.29 1.38
C ILE A 122 -0.07 7.95 2.51
N ILE A 123 0.11 6.80 3.13
CA ILE A 123 -0.72 6.37 4.24
C ILE A 123 0.12 6.41 5.52
N MET A 124 -0.33 7.16 6.51
CA MET A 124 0.41 7.21 7.77
C MET A 124 0.18 5.93 8.58
N PRO A 125 1.20 5.48 9.34
CA PRO A 125 1.09 4.25 10.13
C PRO A 125 -0.11 4.24 11.06
N GLY A 126 -0.79 3.10 11.13
CA GLY A 126 -1.97 2.91 11.96
C GLY A 126 -3.28 3.41 11.35
N CYS A 127 -3.24 4.08 10.19
CA CYS A 127 -4.45 4.49 9.49
C CYS A 127 -5.19 3.31 8.88
N LYS A 128 -6.52 3.43 8.85
CA LYS A 128 -7.43 2.45 8.28
C LYS A 128 -8.30 3.10 7.23
N THR A 129 -8.54 2.39 6.14
CA THR A 129 -9.61 2.74 5.21
C THR A 129 -10.77 1.78 5.41
N GLY A 130 -11.97 2.30 5.36
CA GLY A 130 -13.18 1.50 5.38
C GLY A 130 -13.40 0.74 4.07
N VAL A 131 -14.46 -0.06 4.03
CA VAL A 131 -14.87 -0.82 2.84
C VAL A 131 -15.37 0.14 1.75
N TYR A 132 -15.08 -0.15 0.48
CA TYR A 132 -15.44 0.70 -0.68
C TYR A 132 -14.90 2.13 -0.59
N SER A 133 -13.72 2.32 0.01
CA SER A 133 -13.10 3.64 0.18
C SER A 133 -12.04 3.91 -0.88
N ILE A 134 -11.83 5.19 -1.19
CA ILE A 134 -10.84 5.62 -2.16
C ILE A 134 -9.95 6.70 -1.55
N VAL A 135 -8.64 6.44 -1.57
CA VAL A 135 -7.61 7.44 -1.28
C VAL A 135 -7.07 7.93 -2.61
N GLY A 136 -7.37 9.17 -2.98
CA GLY A 136 -7.00 9.74 -4.28
C GLY A 136 -5.50 9.90 -4.50
N PRO A 137 -5.08 10.19 -5.73
CA PRO A 137 -3.67 10.40 -6.06
C PRO A 137 -3.04 11.54 -5.24
N GLY A 138 -1.83 11.33 -4.75
CA GLY A 138 -1.08 12.32 -4.00
C GLY A 138 -1.66 12.71 -2.63
N VAL A 139 -2.69 12.01 -2.16
CA VAL A 139 -3.25 12.24 -0.83
C VAL A 139 -2.30 11.74 0.24
N LEU A 140 -2.08 12.54 1.28
CA LEU A 140 -1.50 12.10 2.54
C LEU A 140 -2.64 11.78 3.51
N LEU A 141 -2.90 10.51 3.74
CA LEU A 141 -3.91 10.03 4.68
C LEU A 141 -3.28 9.91 6.07
N ASN A 142 -3.72 10.76 7.01
CA ASN A 142 -3.22 10.81 8.38
C ASN A 142 -4.30 10.50 9.44
N GLU A 143 -5.47 10.08 9.01
CA GLU A 143 -6.59 9.66 9.86
C GLU A 143 -7.36 8.51 9.21
N ASP A 144 -8.21 7.85 10.01
CA ASP A 144 -9.03 6.76 9.51
C ASP A 144 -10.08 7.27 8.52
N LEU A 145 -10.21 6.60 7.38
CA LEU A 145 -11.20 6.91 6.35
C LEU A 145 -12.42 6.00 6.51
N PRO A 146 -13.64 6.53 6.71
CA PRO A 146 -14.84 5.72 6.87
C PRO A 146 -15.21 4.90 5.62
N ASP A 147 -16.11 3.92 5.80
CA ASP A 147 -16.68 3.16 4.68
C ASP A 147 -17.32 4.10 3.64
N ASN A 148 -17.30 3.68 2.37
CA ASN A 148 -17.93 4.37 1.25
C ASN A 148 -17.49 5.84 1.11
N THR A 149 -16.24 6.15 1.46
CA THR A 149 -15.72 7.50 1.46
C THR A 149 -14.57 7.65 0.47
N MET A 150 -14.59 8.73 -0.30
CA MET A 150 -13.49 9.12 -1.17
C MET A 150 -12.83 10.40 -0.62
N ILE A 151 -11.51 10.37 -0.48
CA ILE A 151 -10.70 11.54 -0.17
C ILE A 151 -9.83 11.92 -1.37
N MET A 152 -9.82 13.20 -1.73
CA MET A 152 -9.08 13.75 -2.86
C MET A 152 -8.33 15.01 -2.44
N VAL A 153 -7.23 15.30 -3.13
CA VAL A 153 -6.50 16.57 -2.98
C VAL A 153 -7.09 17.60 -3.93
N GLU A 154 -7.34 18.82 -3.44
CA GLU A 154 -7.52 19.99 -4.27
C GLU A 154 -6.17 20.65 -4.51
N GLN A 155 -5.73 20.69 -5.78
CA GLN A 155 -4.43 21.23 -6.14
C GLN A 155 -4.56 22.63 -6.74
N GLN A 156 -3.92 23.62 -6.10
CA GLN A 156 -3.75 24.94 -6.70
C GLN A 156 -2.52 24.95 -7.61
N THR A 157 -2.70 25.40 -8.84
CA THR A 157 -1.61 25.47 -9.82
C THR A 157 -1.41 26.88 -10.33
N VAL A 158 -0.16 27.25 -10.60
CA VAL A 158 0.21 28.51 -11.24
C VAL A 158 0.84 28.19 -12.59
N LYS A 159 0.27 28.72 -13.66
CA LYS A 159 0.84 28.63 -15.01
C LYS A 159 1.67 29.85 -15.29
N LYS A 160 2.90 29.67 -15.74
CA LYS A 160 3.81 30.75 -16.19
C LYS A 160 4.27 30.45 -17.60
N HIS A 161 4.49 31.49 -18.38
CA HIS A 161 5.16 31.32 -19.66
C HIS A 161 6.57 30.77 -19.45
N TRP A 162 6.94 29.78 -20.25
CA TRP A 162 8.27 29.19 -20.25
C TRP A 162 8.63 28.83 -21.69
N GLY A 163 9.69 29.40 -22.21
CA GLY A 163 10.10 29.24 -23.61
C GLY A 163 11.61 29.21 -23.77
N PRO A 164 12.10 29.06 -25.03
CA PRO A 164 13.52 28.94 -25.34
C PRO A 164 14.38 30.04 -24.75
N GLU A 165 13.81 31.26 -24.67
CA GLU A 165 14.49 32.42 -24.09
C GLU A 165 14.89 32.29 -22.62
N LYS A 166 14.29 31.31 -21.90
CA LYS A 166 14.64 31.02 -20.52
C LYS A 166 15.84 30.09 -20.39
N TYR A 167 16.16 29.36 -21.45
CA TYR A 167 17.30 28.44 -21.50
C TYR A 167 18.57 29.06 -22.11
N GLY A 168 18.45 30.23 -22.75
CA GLY A 168 19.57 30.88 -23.45
C GLY A 168 20.01 30.12 -24.72
N TRP A 169 19.05 29.47 -25.40
CA TRP A 169 19.28 28.65 -26.62
C TRP A 169 18.87 29.47 -27.85
#